data_05a5c47546b778a9574dee86bf280f53
#
_entry.id   05a5c47546b778a9574dee86bf280f53
#
_cell.length_a   1.000
_cell.length_b   1.000
_cell.length_c   1.000
_cell.angle_alpha   90.00
_cell.angle_beta   90.00
_cell.angle_gamma   90.00
#
_symmetry.space_group_name_H-M   'P 1'
#
loop_
_entity.id
_entity.type
_entity.pdbx_description
1 polymer ?
#
loop_
_entity_poly.entity_id
_entity_poly.type
_entity_poly.pdbx_seq_one_letter_code
_entity_poly.pdbx_strand_id
1 'polypeptide(L)'
;LPGQPAMAGYEIHLGVTRGEGLAQSAVTLADGVSDGAISADNQVFATYCHGVFDHPDALTALLAWAGMTETEQVDFAARREADLDRLADSVEAALDWKTMGDLLPKGAGA
;
A
#
# COMPACT_ATOMS: atom_id res chain seq x y z
N LEU A 1 -17.31 -1.45 1.42
CA LEU A 1 -17.13 -1.21 -0.04
C LEU A 1 -17.86 -2.28 -0.83
N PRO A 2 -18.47 -1.93 -1.97
CA PRO A 2 -19.07 -2.91 -2.88
C PRO A 2 -18.06 -3.99 -3.28
N GLY A 3 -18.49 -5.27 -3.30
CA GLY A 3 -17.65 -6.39 -3.69
C GLY A 3 -16.68 -6.90 -2.63
N GLN A 4 -16.58 -6.25 -1.49
CA GLN A 4 -15.66 -6.60 -0.40
C GLN A 4 -14.25 -6.97 -0.90
N PRO A 5 -13.56 -6.05 -1.58
CA PRO A 5 -12.26 -6.34 -2.16
C PRO A 5 -11.25 -6.71 -1.07
N ALA A 6 -10.37 -7.65 -1.39
CA ALA A 6 -9.23 -7.90 -0.53
C ALA A 6 -8.33 -6.66 -0.47
N MET A 7 -7.75 -6.43 0.69
CA MET A 7 -6.74 -5.41 0.88
C MET A 7 -5.59 -5.96 1.72
N ALA A 8 -4.42 -5.41 1.54
CA ALA A 8 -3.25 -5.72 2.34
C ALA A 8 -2.75 -4.42 2.95
N GLY A 9 -2.32 -4.51 4.21
CA GLY A 9 -1.83 -3.32 4.91
C GLY A 9 -1.38 -3.67 6.32
N TYR A 10 -1.10 -2.66 7.08
CA TYR A 10 -0.68 -2.79 8.46
C TYR A 10 -1.32 -1.70 9.31
N GLU A 11 -1.47 -1.95 10.60
CA GLU A 11 -2.06 -1.04 11.56
C GLU A 11 -0.98 -0.51 12.50
N ILE A 12 -0.85 0.83 12.58
CA ILE A 12 0.01 1.50 13.54
C ILE A 12 -0.78 2.66 14.13
N HIS A 13 -1.32 2.46 15.33
CA HIS A 13 -1.93 3.56 16.09
C HIS A 13 -1.82 3.32 17.59
N LEU A 14 -2.00 4.41 18.36
CA LEU A 14 -2.11 4.37 19.81
C LEU A 14 -3.52 4.77 20.21
N GLY A 15 -4.05 4.06 21.19
CA GLY A 15 -5.38 4.34 21.74
C GLY A 15 -6.50 3.56 21.08
N VAL A 16 -7.71 3.82 21.53
CA VAL A 16 -8.94 3.15 21.08
C VAL A 16 -9.97 4.21 20.74
N THR A 17 -10.39 4.26 19.48
CA THR A 17 -11.48 5.12 19.04
C THR A 17 -12.82 4.55 19.49
N ARG A 18 -13.70 5.39 20.00
CA ARG A 18 -15.04 5.01 20.44
C ARG A 18 -16.04 6.05 20.00
N GLY A 19 -17.25 5.62 19.71
CA GLY A 19 -18.34 6.51 19.35
C GLY A 19 -19.38 5.83 18.47
N GLU A 20 -20.54 6.45 18.36
CA GLU A 20 -21.67 5.94 17.57
C GLU A 20 -21.34 5.84 16.07
N GLY A 21 -20.42 6.67 15.57
CA GLY A 21 -19.95 6.63 14.18
C GLY A 21 -19.25 5.33 13.77
N LEU A 22 -18.85 4.48 14.74
CA LEU A 22 -18.24 3.17 14.49
C LEU A 22 -19.25 2.02 14.35
N ALA A 23 -20.54 2.32 14.33
CA ALA A 23 -21.58 1.29 14.24
C ALA A 23 -21.50 0.46 12.96
N GLN A 24 -20.97 1.02 11.87
CA GLN A 24 -20.73 0.33 10.61
C GLN A 24 -19.23 0.32 10.31
N SER A 25 -18.61 -0.85 10.43
CA SER A 25 -17.16 -0.99 10.16
C SER A 25 -16.84 -0.84 8.66
N ALA A 26 -15.68 -0.28 8.38
CA ALA A 26 -15.17 -0.10 7.03
C ALA A 26 -14.45 -1.34 6.50
N VAL A 27 -13.71 -2.01 7.38
CA VAL A 27 -12.80 -3.12 7.08
C VAL A 27 -13.03 -4.25 8.07
N THR A 28 -12.84 -5.48 7.62
CA THR A 28 -12.72 -6.66 8.49
C THR A 28 -11.30 -7.20 8.34
N LEU A 29 -10.56 -7.25 9.45
CA LEU A 29 -9.20 -7.76 9.50
C LEU A 29 -9.18 -9.28 9.37
N ALA A 30 -8.02 -9.86 9.11
CA ALA A 30 -7.86 -11.31 8.91
C ALA A 30 -8.22 -12.16 10.14
N ASP A 31 -8.12 -11.60 11.34
CA ASP A 31 -8.53 -12.21 12.61
C ASP A 31 -10.04 -12.06 12.92
N GLY A 32 -10.81 -11.41 12.02
CA GLY A 32 -12.21 -11.14 12.16
C GLY A 32 -12.55 -9.88 12.95
N VAL A 33 -11.55 -9.13 13.39
CA VAL A 33 -11.77 -7.84 14.06
C VAL A 33 -12.23 -6.79 13.07
N SER A 34 -13.18 -5.96 13.48
CA SER A 34 -13.66 -4.84 12.68
C SER A 34 -12.77 -3.61 12.88
N ASP A 35 -12.40 -2.94 11.79
CA ASP A 35 -11.67 -1.70 11.79
C ASP A 35 -12.40 -0.60 11.03
N GLY A 36 -12.16 0.63 11.48
CA GLY A 36 -12.64 1.83 10.83
C GLY A 36 -14.16 2.01 10.87
N ALA A 37 -14.63 2.92 10.03
CA ALA A 37 -16.04 3.26 9.93
C ALA A 37 -16.45 3.70 8.52
N ILE A 38 -17.70 3.44 8.15
CA ILE A 38 -18.39 4.08 7.03
C ILE A 38 -19.56 4.86 7.59
N SER A 39 -19.70 6.13 7.20
CA SER A 39 -20.85 6.94 7.62
C SER A 39 -22.17 6.43 7.04
N ALA A 40 -23.28 6.68 7.74
CA ALA A 40 -24.60 6.23 7.32
C ALA A 40 -25.04 6.77 5.93
N ASP A 41 -24.57 7.94 5.57
CA ASP A 41 -24.77 8.56 4.25
C ASP A 41 -23.76 8.10 3.19
N ASN A 42 -22.87 7.18 3.56
CA ASN A 42 -21.85 6.62 2.67
C ASN A 42 -20.90 7.68 2.07
N GLN A 43 -20.64 8.78 2.78
CA GLN A 43 -19.76 9.86 2.33
C GLN A 43 -18.39 9.84 3.02
N VAL A 44 -18.24 9.13 4.13
CA VAL A 44 -16.99 9.03 4.87
C VAL A 44 -16.58 7.57 4.98
N PHE A 45 -15.35 7.28 4.60
CA PHE A 45 -14.66 6.02 4.82
C PHE A 45 -13.42 6.30 5.67
N ALA A 46 -13.28 5.63 6.79
CA ALA A 46 -12.14 5.79 7.69
C ALA A 46 -11.62 4.41 8.11
N THR A 47 -10.32 4.25 8.19
CA THR A 47 -9.66 3.01 8.64
C THR A 47 -8.30 3.32 9.25
N TYR A 48 -7.83 2.50 10.15
CA TYR A 48 -6.45 2.50 10.64
C TYR A 48 -5.51 1.65 9.78
N CYS A 49 -6.05 0.94 8.79
CA CYS A 49 -5.24 0.15 7.87
C CYS A 49 -4.42 1.06 6.95
N HIS A 50 -3.12 1.09 7.15
CA HIS A 50 -2.17 1.75 6.26
C HIS A 50 -1.94 0.89 5.02
N GLY A 51 -1.72 1.53 3.86
CA GLY A 51 -1.49 0.82 2.60
C GLY A 51 -2.77 0.39 1.89
N VAL A 52 -3.94 0.90 2.31
CA VAL A 52 -5.23 0.54 1.72
C VAL A 52 -5.31 0.80 0.21
N PHE A 53 -4.51 1.73 -0.31
CA PHE A 53 -4.43 2.04 -1.74
C PHE A 53 -3.39 1.21 -2.50
N ASP A 54 -2.58 0.40 -1.82
CA ASP A 54 -1.49 -0.36 -2.45
C ASP A 54 -2.02 -1.63 -3.16
N HIS A 55 -3.19 -2.13 -2.72
CA HIS A 55 -3.82 -3.28 -3.37
C HIS A 55 -4.71 -2.82 -4.55
N PRO A 56 -4.48 -3.29 -5.78
CA PRO A 56 -5.18 -2.82 -6.97
C PRO A 56 -6.70 -2.91 -6.89
N ASP A 57 -7.23 -4.01 -6.35
CA ASP A 57 -8.68 -4.21 -6.23
C ASP A 57 -9.30 -3.27 -5.19
N ALA A 58 -8.59 -3.03 -4.06
CA ALA A 58 -9.05 -2.11 -3.04
C ALA A 58 -9.05 -0.67 -3.56
N LEU A 59 -7.99 -0.27 -4.27
CA LEU A 59 -7.91 1.03 -4.93
C LEU A 59 -9.06 1.23 -5.92
N THR A 60 -9.26 0.26 -6.82
CA THR A 60 -10.35 0.32 -7.81
C THR A 60 -11.71 0.47 -7.14
N ALA A 61 -11.98 -0.30 -6.09
CA ALA A 61 -13.24 -0.21 -5.36
C ALA A 61 -13.41 1.13 -4.62
N LEU A 62 -12.34 1.68 -4.05
CA LEU A 62 -12.37 3.00 -3.38
C LEU A 62 -12.61 4.12 -4.38
N LEU A 63 -11.96 4.08 -5.55
CA LEU A 63 -12.17 5.07 -6.61
C LEU A 63 -13.60 5.00 -7.16
N ALA A 64 -14.12 3.80 -7.38
CA ALA A 64 -15.52 3.60 -7.78
C ALA A 64 -16.50 4.09 -6.72
N TRP A 65 -16.22 3.83 -5.43
CA TRP A 65 -17.00 4.36 -4.32
C TRP A 65 -16.98 5.89 -4.27
N ALA A 66 -15.85 6.51 -4.59
CA ALA A 66 -15.70 7.97 -4.70
C ALA A 66 -16.35 8.58 -5.96
N GLY A 67 -16.96 7.75 -6.82
CA GLY A 67 -17.70 8.20 -8.00
C GLY A 67 -16.92 8.17 -9.31
N MET A 68 -15.73 7.59 -9.36
CA MET A 68 -14.99 7.38 -10.60
C MET A 68 -15.61 6.22 -11.40
N THR A 69 -15.97 6.48 -12.65
CA THR A 69 -16.61 5.47 -13.53
C THR A 69 -15.63 4.74 -14.44
N GLU A 70 -14.46 5.33 -14.67
CA GLU A 70 -13.37 4.74 -15.47
C GLU A 70 -12.10 4.76 -14.63
N THR A 71 -11.67 3.59 -14.20
CA THR A 71 -10.42 3.43 -13.46
C THR A 71 -9.54 2.46 -14.23
N GLU A 72 -8.38 2.93 -14.69
CA GLU A 72 -7.31 1.99 -15.03
C GLU A 72 -6.82 1.33 -13.74
N GLN A 73 -6.68 0.03 -13.77
CA GLN A 73 -6.12 -0.70 -12.64
C GLN A 73 -4.64 -0.35 -12.51
N VAL A 74 -4.29 0.35 -11.44
CA VAL A 74 -2.90 0.74 -11.16
C VAL A 74 -2.32 -0.24 -10.14
N ASP A 75 -1.35 -1.02 -10.58
CA ASP A 75 -0.52 -1.83 -9.69
C ASP A 75 0.68 -1.02 -9.19
N PHE A 76 0.52 -0.42 -8.02
CA PHE A 76 1.60 0.38 -7.41
C PHE A 76 2.82 -0.45 -7.02
N ALA A 77 2.65 -1.73 -6.70
CA ALA A 77 3.76 -2.62 -6.37
C ALA A 77 4.62 -2.89 -7.61
N ALA A 78 3.99 -3.29 -8.71
CA ALA A 78 4.69 -3.49 -9.98
C ALA A 78 5.36 -2.21 -10.49
N ARG A 79 4.69 -1.05 -10.35
CA ARG A 79 5.28 0.24 -10.73
C ARG A 79 6.50 0.59 -9.89
N ARG A 80 6.45 0.36 -8.58
CA ARG A 80 7.59 0.60 -7.68
C ARG A 80 8.78 -0.28 -8.03
N GLU A 81 8.55 -1.58 -8.31
CA GLU A 81 9.63 -2.47 -8.75
C GLU A 81 10.28 -1.98 -10.05
N ALA A 82 9.48 -1.59 -11.04
CA ALA A 82 10.00 -1.02 -12.28
C ALA A 82 10.77 0.29 -12.08
N ASP A 83 10.35 1.11 -11.12
CA ASP A 83 11.06 2.34 -10.76
C ASP A 83 12.38 2.06 -10.05
N LEU A 84 12.44 1.02 -9.21
CA LEU A 84 13.67 0.55 -8.57
C LEU A 84 14.66 -0.03 -9.59
N ASP A 85 14.19 -0.81 -10.55
CA ASP A 85 15.02 -1.34 -11.64
C ASP A 85 15.62 -0.20 -12.45
N ARG A 86 14.84 0.81 -12.84
CA ARG A 86 15.38 2.00 -13.55
C ARG A 86 16.40 2.77 -12.74
N LEU A 87 16.19 2.87 -11.43
CA LEU A 87 17.18 3.50 -10.54
C LEU A 87 18.45 2.67 -10.48
N ALA A 88 18.36 1.36 -10.36
CA ALA A 88 19.49 0.45 -10.35
C ALA A 88 20.31 0.57 -11.66
N ASP A 89 19.64 0.54 -12.82
CA ASP A 89 20.26 0.73 -14.12
C ASP A 89 21.00 2.07 -14.23
N SER A 90 20.38 3.14 -13.69
CA SER A 90 20.99 4.47 -13.69
C SER A 90 22.24 4.54 -12.82
N VAL A 91 22.21 3.89 -11.66
CA VAL A 91 23.37 3.79 -10.76
C VAL A 91 24.47 2.94 -11.42
N GLU A 92 24.11 1.80 -12.01
CA GLU A 92 25.06 0.92 -12.69
C GLU A 92 25.78 1.64 -13.83
N ALA A 93 25.02 2.41 -14.62
CA ALA A 93 25.60 3.19 -15.75
C ALA A 93 26.49 4.35 -15.29
N ALA A 94 26.24 4.90 -14.09
CA ALA A 94 26.98 6.06 -13.57
C ALA A 94 28.26 5.68 -12.80
N LEU A 95 28.40 4.43 -12.35
CA LEU A 95 29.50 3.99 -11.51
C LEU A 95 30.56 3.23 -12.33
N ASP A 96 31.84 3.53 -12.09
CA ASP A 96 32.96 2.71 -12.56
C ASP A 96 33.18 1.53 -11.60
N TRP A 97 32.43 0.46 -11.85
CA TRP A 97 32.47 -0.77 -11.05
C TRP A 97 33.85 -1.42 -10.99
N LYS A 98 34.68 -1.23 -12.03
CA LYS A 98 36.04 -1.74 -12.06
C LYS A 98 36.91 -1.02 -11.03
N THR A 99 36.90 0.31 -11.07
CA THR A 99 37.63 1.13 -10.10
C THR A 99 37.15 0.89 -8.67
N MET A 100 35.82 0.77 -8.47
CA MET A 100 35.25 0.46 -7.16
C MET A 100 35.68 -0.92 -6.66
N GLY A 101 35.66 -1.93 -7.52
CA GLY A 101 36.09 -3.28 -7.18
C GLY A 101 37.57 -3.36 -6.79
N ASP A 102 38.42 -2.55 -7.42
CA ASP A 102 39.84 -2.46 -7.11
C ASP A 102 40.11 -1.76 -5.75
N LEU A 103 39.18 -0.93 -5.27
CA LEU A 103 39.26 -0.24 -3.98
C LEU A 103 38.74 -1.08 -2.81
N LEU A 104 37.94 -2.11 -3.09
CA LEU A 104 37.44 -3.01 -2.04
C LEU A 104 38.58 -3.92 -1.55
N PRO A 105 38.71 -4.13 -0.23
CA PRO A 105 39.70 -5.08 0.29
C PRO A 105 39.40 -6.45 -0.31
N LYS A 106 40.36 -7.02 -1.04
CA LYS A 106 40.27 -8.37 -1.58
C LYS A 106 40.08 -9.32 -0.41
N GLY A 107 38.90 -9.84 -0.33
CA GLY A 107 38.29 -10.47 0.81
C GLY A 107 39.19 -11.34 1.65
N ALA A 108 38.94 -11.31 2.94
CA ALA A 108 39.10 -12.46 3.77
C ALA A 108 38.00 -13.47 3.35
N GLY A 109 38.36 -14.38 2.46
CA GLY A 109 37.49 -15.50 2.12
C GLY A 109 37.27 -16.31 3.39
N ALA A 110 35.97 -16.56 3.67
CA ALA A 110 35.54 -17.56 4.62
C ALA A 110 35.54 -18.93 3.93
#